data_baab06e3c0da5053f09563bad6bfbbe6
#
_entry.id   baab06e3c0da5053f09563bad6bfbbe6
#
_cell.length_a   1.000
_cell.length_b   1.000
_cell.length_c   1.000
_cell.angle_alpha   90.00
_cell.angle_beta   90.00
_cell.angle_gamma   90.00
#
_symmetry.space_group_name_H-M   'P 1'
#
loop_
_entity.id
_entity.type
_entity.pdbx_description
1 polymer ?
#
loop_
_entity_poly.entity_id
_entity_poly.type
_entity_poly.pdbx_seq_one_letter_code
_entity_poly.pdbx_strand_id
1 'polypeptide(L)'
;MNGEEKQQERAGGEGAVDGQGKRPEWXDGESASSYVQAKRPXAPKRLVKRKERSVADYVQGVLAGNRTLLAQAITLVESNAARHLELAQQVLNELLPHVGRSIRIGVTGVPGAGKSTFIEAFGTFLCEQGHRVAVLAVDPTSSLTGGSILGDKTRMETLARNPRAFIRPSPSGGALGGVHRKTRETMMLCEAAGYDIILVETVGVGQSEFVVRGMVDFFLLLALTGAGDELQGMKRGIMELVDAIVINKADGDNKEKARAAQKEYNQFLHYLRPATPGWQTKAYTCSALLGEGIADIWQVIETFVKTTKQSGVFDDRRRQQQKDWMHAMIKEYVETRFFADPIVKEKLPALENSVISGSKPVTAAVRELIEAYERGIGGQI
;
A
#
# COMPACT_ATOMS: atom_id res chain seq x y z
N MET A 1 44.29 26.56 -35.29
CA MET A 1 45.34 25.56 -35.56
C MET A 1 44.71 24.23 -35.43
N ASN A 2 44.17 23.76 -36.49
CA ASN A 2 44.55 22.56 -37.27
C ASN A 2 44.29 21.29 -36.50
N GLY A 3 43.42 20.46 -36.83
CA GLY A 3 43.01 19.77 -38.07
C GLY A 3 43.11 18.31 -37.74
N GLU A 4 42.48 17.40 -38.22
CA GLU A 4 41.87 17.01 -39.45
C GLU A 4 41.13 15.67 -39.25
N GLU A 5 40.10 15.52 -40.00
CA GLU A 5 39.36 14.32 -40.33
C GLU A 5 40.23 13.15 -40.82
N LYS A 6 39.71 11.92 -40.71
CA LYS A 6 39.70 11.02 -41.86
C LYS A 6 38.63 9.93 -41.73
N GLN A 7 37.75 9.94 -42.70
CA GLN A 7 36.95 8.83 -43.21
C GLN A 7 37.85 7.78 -43.92
N GLN A 8 37.37 6.58 -43.97
CA GLN A 8 37.42 5.63 -45.13
C GLN A 8 36.97 4.26 -44.66
N GLU A 9 36.14 3.57 -45.25
CA GLU A 9 35.55 3.24 -46.53
C GLU A 9 35.42 1.70 -46.63
N ARG A 10 34.40 1.27 -47.26
CA ARG A 10 33.95 -0.08 -47.57
C ARG A 10 34.99 -0.94 -48.29
N ALA A 11 34.91 -2.25 -48.08
CA ALA A 11 35.07 -3.21 -49.17
C ALA A 11 34.47 -4.55 -48.76
N GLY A 12 33.68 -5.04 -49.62
CA GLY A 12 33.06 -6.31 -49.74
C GLY A 12 34.01 -7.39 -50.25
N GLY A 13 33.62 -8.61 -50.04
CA GLY A 13 34.28 -9.79 -50.55
C GLY A 13 33.33 -10.96 -50.59
N GLU A 14 32.83 -11.23 -51.78
CA GLU A 14 32.16 -12.47 -52.16
C GLU A 14 33.16 -13.62 -52.23
N GLY A 15 32.72 -14.82 -52.00
CA GLY A 15 33.43 -16.04 -52.42
C GLY A 15 33.19 -17.20 -51.51
N ALA A 16 32.60 -18.11 -51.89
CA ALA A 16 32.61 -19.23 -52.75
C ALA A 16 31.96 -20.42 -52.02
N VAL A 17 30.97 -20.97 -52.64
CA VAL A 17 30.32 -22.23 -52.29
C VAL A 17 31.30 -23.35 -52.68
N ASP A 18 31.48 -24.32 -51.77
CA ASP A 18 31.88 -25.66 -52.21
C ASP A 18 31.20 -26.74 -51.37
N GLY A 19 30.67 -27.64 -52.09
CA GLY A 19 29.69 -28.60 -51.71
C GLY A 19 30.21 -29.81 -50.95
N GLN A 20 29.36 -30.33 -50.25
CA GLN A 20 28.95 -31.69 -49.96
C GLN A 20 28.19 -31.73 -48.65
N GLY A 21 26.88 -31.60 -48.77
CA GLY A 21 25.97 -31.76 -47.63
C GLY A 21 25.87 -33.22 -47.24
N LYS A 22 26.28 -33.53 -46.02
CA LYS A 22 25.76 -34.68 -45.30
C LYS A 22 24.85 -34.17 -44.20
N ARG A 23 23.56 -34.47 -44.32
CA ARG A 23 22.60 -34.27 -43.21
C ARG A 23 22.94 -35.25 -42.09
N PRO A 24 22.81 -34.85 -40.85
CA PRO A 24 23.02 -35.75 -39.73
C PRO A 24 21.96 -36.87 -39.71
N GLU A 25 22.33 -38.08 -39.36
CA GLU A 25 21.57 -39.35 -39.42
C GLU A 25 20.44 -39.51 -38.39
N TRP A 26 19.98 -38.50 -37.87
CA TRP A 26 18.85 -38.61 -36.92
C TRP A 26 17.47 -38.14 -37.46
N UNK A 27 17.37 -38.20 -38.68
CA UNK A 27 16.15 -37.75 -39.17
C UNK A 27 15.33 -38.80 -39.77
N ASP A 28 15.76 -39.79 -39.59
CA ASP A 28 14.92 -40.87 -40.12
C ASP A 28 14.30 -41.71 -39.03
N GLY A 29 13.58 -41.05 -38.13
CA GLY A 29 12.74 -41.70 -37.12
C GLY A 29 11.26 -41.52 -37.46
N GLU A 30 10.60 -42.60 -37.70
CA GLU A 30 9.22 -42.75 -38.15
C GLU A 30 8.18 -41.83 -37.45
N SER A 31 7.35 -41.21 -38.27
CA SER A 31 5.97 -40.77 -38.03
C SER A 31 5.61 -40.21 -36.67
N ALA A 32 5.78 -38.89 -36.50
CA ALA A 32 5.13 -38.11 -35.45
C ALA A 32 3.64 -37.83 -35.78
N SER A 33 2.94 -38.83 -36.32
CA SER A 33 1.55 -38.64 -36.79
C SER A 33 0.47 -39.18 -35.85
N SER A 34 0.83 -39.68 -34.65
CA SER A 34 -0.17 -40.37 -33.81
C SER A 34 -0.50 -39.73 -32.46
N TYR A 35 -0.01 -38.52 -32.16
CA TYR A 35 -0.28 -37.89 -30.86
C TYR A 35 -1.01 -36.53 -30.88
N VAL A 36 -1.66 -36.21 -32.01
CA VAL A 36 -2.67 -35.12 -31.94
C VAL A 36 -4.01 -35.78 -31.59
N GLN A 37 -4.19 -36.15 -30.31
CA GLN A 37 -5.52 -36.35 -29.80
C GLN A 37 -6.23 -34.98 -29.88
N ALA A 38 -7.23 -34.90 -30.75
CA ALA A 38 -8.12 -33.78 -30.84
C ALA A 38 -8.67 -33.52 -29.43
N LYS A 39 -8.25 -32.41 -28.80
CA LYS A 39 -8.87 -31.97 -27.52
C LYS A 39 -10.37 -31.78 -27.79
N ARG A 40 -11.21 -32.65 -27.21
CA ARG A 40 -12.67 -32.47 -27.22
C ARG A 40 -12.94 -31.04 -26.71
N PRO A 41 -13.71 -30.26 -27.49
CA PRO A 41 -14.09 -28.94 -27.04
C PRO A 41 -14.82 -29.05 -25.70
N UNK A 42 -14.26 -28.58 -24.61
CA UNK A 42 -14.80 -28.60 -23.55
C UNK A 42 -16.06 -28.15 -23.67
N ALA A 43 -16.93 -28.69 -23.30
CA ALA A 43 -18.27 -28.21 -23.16
C ALA A 43 -18.24 -26.86 -22.42
N PRO A 44 -18.96 -25.86 -22.89
CA PRO A 44 -18.98 -24.56 -22.20
C PRO A 44 -19.42 -24.82 -20.75
N LYS A 45 -18.50 -24.54 -19.81
CA LYS A 45 -18.85 -24.58 -18.39
C LYS A 45 -20.03 -23.64 -18.20
N ARG A 46 -21.20 -24.21 -17.88
CA ARG A 46 -22.35 -23.40 -17.48
C ARG A 46 -21.85 -22.48 -16.39
N LEU A 47 -21.78 -21.18 -16.70
CA LEU A 47 -21.55 -20.14 -15.71
C LEU A 47 -22.75 -20.20 -14.75
N VAL A 48 -22.57 -20.95 -13.67
CA VAL A 48 -23.51 -20.91 -12.55
C VAL A 48 -23.46 -19.45 -12.08
N LYS A 49 -24.50 -18.68 -12.33
CA LYS A 49 -24.63 -17.34 -11.76
C LYS A 49 -24.48 -17.49 -10.26
N ARG A 50 -23.35 -17.03 -9.72
CA ARG A 50 -23.13 -16.97 -8.27
C ARG A 50 -24.27 -16.14 -7.69
N LYS A 51 -25.03 -16.74 -6.78
CA LYS A 51 -26.06 -16.03 -6.02
C LYS A 51 -25.42 -14.79 -5.39
N GLU A 52 -25.94 -13.63 -5.67
CA GLU A 52 -25.47 -12.40 -5.03
C GLU A 52 -25.71 -12.52 -3.52
N ARG A 53 -24.69 -12.18 -2.74
CA ARG A 53 -24.78 -12.26 -1.29
C ARG A 53 -25.52 -11.06 -0.75
N SER A 54 -26.31 -11.29 0.27
CA SER A 54 -27.02 -10.23 1.00
C SER A 54 -26.07 -9.51 1.98
N VAL A 55 -26.50 -8.38 2.50
CA VAL A 55 -25.82 -7.67 3.60
C VAL A 55 -25.61 -8.62 4.78
N ALA A 56 -26.67 -9.35 5.17
CA ALA A 56 -26.63 -10.28 6.30
C ALA A 56 -25.59 -11.39 6.10
N ASP A 57 -25.43 -11.93 4.87
CA ASP A 57 -24.43 -12.94 4.57
C ASP A 57 -23.00 -12.41 4.85
N TYR A 58 -22.72 -11.18 4.41
CA TYR A 58 -21.41 -10.54 4.65
C TYR A 58 -21.19 -10.26 6.13
N VAL A 59 -22.16 -9.64 6.80
CA VAL A 59 -22.05 -9.26 8.22
C VAL A 59 -21.83 -10.49 9.10
N GLN A 60 -22.67 -11.50 8.97
CA GLN A 60 -22.55 -12.74 9.74
C GLN A 60 -21.22 -13.44 9.48
N GLY A 61 -20.81 -13.49 8.20
CA GLY A 61 -19.54 -14.11 7.83
C GLY A 61 -18.32 -13.38 8.38
N VAL A 62 -18.32 -12.06 8.34
CA VAL A 62 -17.24 -11.22 8.91
C VAL A 62 -17.19 -11.40 10.43
N LEU A 63 -18.33 -11.28 11.13
CA LEU A 63 -18.40 -11.43 12.59
C LEU A 63 -17.99 -12.84 13.05
N ALA A 64 -18.28 -13.86 12.24
CA ALA A 64 -17.84 -15.23 12.50
C ALA A 64 -16.34 -15.46 12.23
N GLY A 65 -15.62 -14.43 11.74
CA GLY A 65 -14.19 -14.55 11.40
C GLY A 65 -13.92 -15.41 10.17
N ASN A 66 -14.92 -15.57 9.28
CA ASN A 66 -14.76 -16.38 8.07
C ASN A 66 -13.85 -15.67 7.08
N ARG A 67 -12.64 -16.19 6.86
CA ARG A 67 -11.60 -15.56 6.02
C ARG A 67 -12.05 -15.35 4.57
N THR A 68 -12.86 -16.29 4.04
CA THR A 68 -13.36 -16.18 2.65
C THR A 68 -14.37 -15.03 2.54
N LEU A 69 -15.30 -14.94 3.49
CA LEU A 69 -16.30 -13.86 3.50
C LEU A 69 -15.67 -12.52 3.80
N LEU A 70 -14.68 -12.47 4.70
CA LEU A 70 -13.89 -11.26 4.94
C LEU A 70 -13.18 -10.81 3.65
N ALA A 71 -12.50 -11.70 2.94
CA ALA A 71 -11.81 -11.37 1.68
C ALA A 71 -12.79 -10.86 0.61
N GLN A 72 -14.00 -11.43 0.55
CA GLN A 72 -15.05 -11.00 -0.38
C GLN A 72 -15.63 -9.63 0.03
N ALA A 73 -15.84 -9.40 1.33
CA ALA A 73 -16.29 -8.09 1.85
C ALA A 73 -15.24 -7.00 1.57
N ILE A 74 -13.95 -7.33 1.71
CA ILE A 74 -12.85 -6.41 1.35
C ILE A 74 -12.90 -6.09 -0.16
N THR A 75 -13.08 -7.11 -1.01
CA THR A 75 -13.22 -6.89 -2.46
C THR A 75 -14.44 -6.01 -2.79
N LEU A 76 -15.51 -6.14 -2.02
CA LEU A 76 -16.72 -5.32 -2.17
C LEU A 76 -16.43 -3.84 -1.86
N VAL A 77 -15.78 -3.53 -0.73
CA VAL A 77 -15.46 -2.14 -0.35
C VAL A 77 -14.36 -1.53 -1.26
N GLU A 78 -13.48 -2.35 -1.81
CA GLU A 78 -12.46 -1.90 -2.76
C GLU A 78 -13.02 -1.60 -4.15
N SER A 79 -14.23 -2.07 -4.46
CA SER A 79 -14.84 -1.92 -5.77
C SER A 79 -15.31 -0.49 -6.02
N ASN A 80 -15.11 0.01 -7.24
CA ASN A 80 -15.60 1.31 -7.68
C ASN A 80 -16.96 1.21 -8.41
N ALA A 81 -17.54 0.01 -8.53
CA ALA A 81 -18.82 -0.19 -9.19
C ALA A 81 -19.96 0.39 -8.33
N ALA A 82 -20.82 1.21 -8.94
CA ALA A 82 -21.91 1.90 -8.22
C ALA A 82 -22.80 0.94 -7.42
N ARG A 83 -23.14 -0.22 -8.01
CA ARG A 83 -23.95 -1.26 -7.34
C ARG A 83 -23.29 -1.82 -6.07
N HIS A 84 -21.96 -1.80 -6.01
CA HIS A 84 -21.20 -2.30 -4.84
C HIS A 84 -21.10 -1.25 -3.74
N LEU A 85 -21.12 0.03 -4.08
CA LEU A 85 -20.97 1.12 -3.10
C LEU A 85 -22.09 1.09 -2.05
N GLU A 86 -23.33 0.98 -2.49
CA GLU A 86 -24.49 0.93 -1.58
C GLU A 86 -24.44 -0.30 -0.68
N LEU A 87 -24.18 -1.47 -1.26
CA LEU A 87 -24.05 -2.72 -0.50
C LEU A 87 -22.88 -2.65 0.51
N ALA A 88 -21.74 -2.10 0.09
CA ALA A 88 -20.57 -1.90 0.95
C ALA A 88 -20.91 -1.00 2.15
N GLN A 89 -21.59 0.12 1.90
CA GLN A 89 -22.00 1.05 2.96
C GLN A 89 -22.95 0.38 3.97
N GLN A 90 -23.92 -0.41 3.50
CA GLN A 90 -24.82 -1.13 4.38
C GLN A 90 -24.07 -2.13 5.26
N VAL A 91 -23.14 -2.90 4.67
CA VAL A 91 -22.30 -3.85 5.41
C VAL A 91 -21.45 -3.13 6.47
N LEU A 92 -20.79 -2.02 6.09
CA LEU A 92 -19.96 -1.24 7.03
C LEU A 92 -20.80 -0.64 8.16
N ASN A 93 -21.99 -0.14 7.86
CA ASN A 93 -22.90 0.43 8.87
C ASN A 93 -23.31 -0.62 9.92
N GLU A 94 -23.65 -1.83 9.48
CA GLU A 94 -24.01 -2.92 10.41
C GLU A 94 -22.81 -3.40 11.23
N LEU A 95 -21.58 -3.34 10.67
CA LEU A 95 -20.37 -3.75 11.37
C LEU A 95 -19.80 -2.66 12.31
N LEU A 96 -20.26 -1.42 12.22
CA LEU A 96 -19.73 -0.28 12.98
C LEU A 96 -19.64 -0.51 14.51
N PRO A 97 -20.62 -1.16 15.18
CA PRO A 97 -20.52 -1.42 16.62
C PRO A 97 -19.39 -2.40 17.00
N HIS A 98 -18.81 -3.09 16.04
CA HIS A 98 -17.78 -4.13 16.26
C HIS A 98 -16.36 -3.66 15.91
N VAL A 99 -16.19 -2.37 15.53
CA VAL A 99 -14.88 -1.81 15.11
C VAL A 99 -14.24 -0.99 16.26
N GLY A 100 -12.98 -0.61 16.06
CA GLY A 100 -12.27 0.32 16.94
C GLY A 100 -11.52 -0.32 18.11
N ARG A 101 -11.49 -1.65 18.20
CA ARG A 101 -10.88 -2.38 19.34
C ARG A 101 -9.43 -2.83 19.07
N SER A 102 -8.95 -2.74 17.85
CA SER A 102 -7.60 -3.15 17.50
C SER A 102 -6.54 -2.11 17.88
N ILE A 103 -5.28 -2.52 17.88
CA ILE A 103 -4.11 -1.62 17.82
C ILE A 103 -3.66 -1.58 16.34
N ARG A 104 -3.62 -0.38 15.77
CA ARG A 104 -3.22 -0.15 14.37
C ARG A 104 -1.78 0.35 14.35
N ILE A 105 -0.88 -0.41 13.73
CA ILE A 105 0.55 -0.16 13.71
C ILE A 105 0.99 0.05 12.26
N GLY A 106 1.47 1.26 11.95
CA GLY A 106 2.06 1.55 10.65
C GLY A 106 3.53 1.19 10.64
N VAL A 107 3.99 0.55 9.56
CA VAL A 107 5.39 0.18 9.36
C VAL A 107 5.87 0.82 8.05
N THR A 108 6.87 1.70 8.17
CA THR A 108 7.50 2.36 7.02
C THR A 108 9.02 2.15 7.06
N GLY A 109 9.70 2.58 6.03
CA GLY A 109 11.17 2.47 5.94
C GLY A 109 11.63 2.41 4.49
N VAL A 110 12.90 2.69 4.27
CA VAL A 110 13.52 2.69 2.95
C VAL A 110 13.42 1.31 2.27
N PRO A 111 13.47 1.26 0.93
CA PRO A 111 13.60 -0.03 0.24
C PRO A 111 14.82 -0.79 0.77
N GLY A 112 14.66 -2.08 0.99
CA GLY A 112 15.74 -2.92 1.53
C GLY A 112 15.87 -2.93 3.04
N ALA A 113 15.12 -2.12 3.78
CA ALA A 113 15.14 -2.10 5.26
C ALA A 113 14.65 -3.42 5.90
N GLY A 114 14.02 -4.29 5.10
CA GLY A 114 13.51 -5.57 5.57
C GLY A 114 12.12 -5.49 6.18
N LYS A 115 11.26 -4.59 5.67
CA LYS A 115 9.89 -4.41 6.16
C LYS A 115 9.08 -5.70 6.16
N SER A 116 9.07 -6.42 5.05
CA SER A 116 8.29 -7.67 4.94
C SER A 116 8.84 -8.76 5.89
N THR A 117 10.17 -8.87 6.02
CA THR A 117 10.80 -9.79 6.99
C THR A 117 10.44 -9.42 8.43
N PHE A 118 10.47 -8.12 8.74
CA PHE A 118 10.07 -7.61 10.07
C PHE A 118 8.59 -7.92 10.35
N ILE A 119 7.71 -7.64 9.38
CA ILE A 119 6.27 -7.90 9.53
C ILE A 119 6.01 -9.40 9.71
N GLU A 120 6.74 -10.25 8.99
CA GLU A 120 6.63 -11.70 9.14
C GLU A 120 7.06 -12.15 10.55
N ALA A 121 8.24 -11.73 11.01
CA ALA A 121 8.75 -12.08 12.34
C ALA A 121 7.85 -11.51 13.45
N PHE A 122 7.50 -10.24 13.36
CA PHE A 122 6.67 -9.54 14.35
C PHE A 122 5.24 -10.09 14.38
N GLY A 123 4.64 -10.31 13.20
CA GLY A 123 3.30 -10.87 13.09
C GLY A 123 3.23 -12.31 13.61
N THR A 124 4.24 -13.12 13.32
CA THR A 124 4.35 -14.50 13.83
C THR A 124 4.46 -14.50 15.36
N PHE A 125 5.37 -13.68 15.90
CA PHE A 125 5.52 -13.50 17.35
C PHE A 125 4.17 -13.10 18.00
N LEU A 126 3.46 -12.13 17.43
CA LEU A 126 2.16 -11.69 17.97
C LEU A 126 1.11 -12.82 17.93
N CYS A 127 1.09 -13.61 16.86
CA CYS A 127 0.20 -14.78 16.76
C CYS A 127 0.51 -15.82 17.84
N GLU A 128 1.79 -16.02 18.16
CA GLU A 128 2.25 -16.90 19.23
C GLU A 128 1.84 -16.39 20.62
N GLN A 129 1.77 -15.06 20.79
CA GLN A 129 1.25 -14.43 22.01
C GLN A 129 -0.28 -14.49 22.12
N GLY A 130 -0.95 -15.06 21.12
CA GLY A 130 -2.40 -15.25 21.12
C GLY A 130 -3.19 -14.21 20.34
N HIS A 131 -2.53 -13.20 19.78
CA HIS A 131 -3.17 -12.13 18.99
C HIS A 131 -3.63 -12.65 17.63
N ARG A 132 -4.59 -11.92 17.04
CA ARG A 132 -5.03 -12.11 15.66
C ARG A 132 -4.56 -10.91 14.84
N VAL A 133 -3.71 -11.17 13.85
CA VAL A 133 -2.96 -10.13 13.14
C VAL A 133 -3.48 -9.99 11.70
N ALA A 134 -3.89 -8.78 11.31
CA ALA A 134 -4.14 -8.46 9.90
C ALA A 134 -2.99 -7.60 9.35
N VAL A 135 -2.49 -7.94 8.17
CA VAL A 135 -1.44 -7.18 7.47
C VAL A 135 -2.04 -6.58 6.20
N LEU A 136 -1.97 -5.27 6.08
CA LEU A 136 -2.50 -4.50 4.94
C LEU A 136 -1.34 -3.74 4.29
N ALA A 137 -1.07 -4.00 3.02
CA ALA A 137 -0.09 -3.22 2.26
C ALA A 137 -0.78 -1.99 1.64
N VAL A 138 -0.11 -0.83 1.68
CA VAL A 138 -0.58 0.42 1.08
C VAL A 138 0.40 0.86 0.01
N ASP A 139 0.02 0.72 -1.25
CA ASP A 139 0.83 1.13 -2.40
C ASP A 139 0.05 2.14 -3.26
N PRO A 140 0.36 3.42 -3.16
CA PRO A 140 -0.27 4.43 -3.99
C PRO A 140 0.17 4.37 -5.46
N THR A 141 1.26 3.65 -5.79
CA THR A 141 1.83 3.61 -7.14
C THR A 141 1.40 2.37 -7.94
N SER A 142 0.64 1.46 -7.36
CA SER A 142 0.25 0.18 -7.99
C SER A 142 -0.58 0.34 -9.28
N SER A 143 -1.12 1.55 -9.54
CA SER A 143 -1.86 1.85 -10.77
C SER A 143 -0.99 1.84 -12.04
N LEU A 144 0.35 2.03 -11.90
CA LEU A 144 1.25 2.16 -13.05
C LEU A 144 1.99 0.87 -13.41
N THR A 145 2.15 -0.06 -12.49
CA THR A 145 3.04 -1.21 -12.69
C THR A 145 2.38 -2.58 -12.66
N GLY A 146 1.13 -2.70 -12.27
CA GLY A 146 0.33 -3.94 -12.35
C GLY A 146 0.94 -5.22 -11.73
N GLY A 147 2.01 -5.12 -10.97
CA GLY A 147 2.90 -6.24 -10.71
C GLY A 147 3.21 -6.63 -9.26
N SER A 148 2.48 -6.13 -8.25
CA SER A 148 2.89 -6.38 -6.86
C SER A 148 2.08 -7.44 -6.08
N ILE A 149 0.99 -7.96 -6.61
CA ILE A 149 0.03 -8.75 -5.83
C ILE A 149 0.58 -10.12 -5.38
N LEU A 150 1.47 -10.72 -6.16
CA LEU A 150 2.05 -12.03 -5.81
C LEU A 150 3.32 -11.94 -4.95
N GLY A 151 4.09 -10.87 -5.10
CA GLY A 151 5.38 -10.70 -4.42
C GLY A 151 5.27 -10.58 -2.90
N ASP A 152 4.21 -9.95 -2.38
CA ASP A 152 4.09 -9.70 -0.94
C ASP A 152 3.69 -10.97 -0.16
N LYS A 153 2.83 -11.82 -0.74
CA LYS A 153 2.46 -13.09 -0.11
C LYS A 153 3.62 -14.10 -0.10
N THR A 154 4.47 -14.08 -1.13
CA THR A 154 5.63 -14.98 -1.20
C THR A 154 6.75 -14.57 -0.25
N ARG A 155 6.75 -13.34 0.24
CA ARG A 155 7.73 -12.84 1.20
C ARG A 155 7.34 -13.07 2.66
N MET A 156 6.10 -13.46 2.93
CA MET A 156 5.56 -13.67 4.28
C MET A 156 4.86 -15.05 4.35
N GLU A 157 5.59 -16.12 3.96
CA GLU A 157 5.00 -17.47 3.82
C GLU A 157 4.55 -18.07 5.15
N THR A 158 5.34 -17.91 6.19
CA THR A 158 5.04 -18.47 7.52
C THR A 158 3.80 -17.79 8.10
N LEU A 159 3.77 -16.47 8.07
CA LEU A 159 2.64 -15.69 8.58
C LEU A 159 1.37 -15.95 7.74
N ALA A 160 1.50 -16.06 6.41
CA ALA A 160 0.37 -16.31 5.51
C ALA A 160 -0.34 -17.64 5.80
N ARG A 161 0.41 -18.65 6.33
CA ARG A 161 -0.13 -19.97 6.70
C ARG A 161 -0.72 -19.99 8.11
N ASN A 162 -0.43 -18.98 8.94
CA ASN A 162 -0.91 -18.92 10.31
C ASN A 162 -2.43 -18.71 10.35
N PRO A 163 -3.21 -19.55 11.06
CA PRO A 163 -4.68 -19.36 11.13
C PRO A 163 -5.11 -18.09 11.85
N ARG A 164 -4.24 -17.50 12.67
CA ARG A 164 -4.50 -16.23 13.37
C ARG A 164 -4.12 -15.00 12.54
N ALA A 165 -3.53 -15.21 11.35
CA ALA A 165 -3.08 -14.10 10.49
C ALA A 165 -3.92 -13.96 9.23
N PHE A 166 -4.07 -12.74 8.73
CA PHE A 166 -4.72 -12.43 7.47
C PHE A 166 -3.87 -11.38 6.73
N ILE A 167 -3.48 -11.67 5.50
CA ILE A 167 -2.66 -10.75 4.69
C ILE A 167 -3.48 -10.29 3.48
N ARG A 168 -3.61 -8.97 3.33
CA ARG A 168 -4.28 -8.34 2.19
C ARG A 168 -3.29 -7.44 1.45
N PRO A 169 -2.87 -7.83 0.24
CA PRO A 169 -2.09 -6.93 -0.62
C PRO A 169 -2.88 -5.69 -0.99
N SER A 170 -2.18 -4.60 -1.32
CA SER A 170 -2.79 -3.34 -1.76
C SER A 170 -3.74 -3.57 -2.94
N PRO A 171 -4.92 -2.95 -2.96
CA PRO A 171 -5.78 -3.00 -4.13
C PRO A 171 -5.10 -2.32 -5.32
N SER A 172 -5.08 -3.01 -6.46
CA SER A 172 -4.55 -2.46 -7.70
C SER A 172 -5.51 -1.41 -8.28
N GLY A 173 -4.98 -0.24 -8.58
CA GLY A 173 -5.69 0.81 -9.31
C GLY A 173 -6.57 1.73 -8.46
N GLY A 174 -6.09 2.94 -8.31
CA GLY A 174 -6.86 4.02 -7.69
C GLY A 174 -6.01 5.28 -7.52
N ALA A 175 -6.64 6.43 -7.61
CA ALA A 175 -6.03 7.68 -7.19
C ALA A 175 -5.67 7.59 -5.70
N LEU A 176 -4.70 8.36 -5.27
CA LEU A 176 -4.18 8.37 -3.89
C LEU A 176 -5.31 8.44 -2.84
N GLY A 177 -6.34 9.28 -3.08
CA GLY A 177 -7.51 9.40 -2.21
C GLY A 177 -8.31 8.11 -2.08
N GLY A 178 -8.55 7.41 -3.18
CA GLY A 178 -9.28 6.14 -3.19
C GLY A 178 -8.60 5.03 -2.42
N VAL A 179 -7.27 4.98 -2.43
CA VAL A 179 -6.48 4.01 -1.65
C VAL A 179 -6.70 4.22 -0.15
N HIS A 180 -6.75 5.49 0.30
CA HIS A 180 -6.98 5.85 1.72
C HIS A 180 -8.32 5.35 2.23
N ARG A 181 -9.39 5.59 1.46
CA ARG A 181 -10.75 5.13 1.81
C ARG A 181 -10.75 3.61 1.94
N LYS A 182 -10.29 2.93 0.89
CA LYS A 182 -10.31 1.46 0.81
C LYS A 182 -9.53 0.81 1.95
N THR A 183 -8.36 1.37 2.32
CA THR A 183 -7.55 0.85 3.42
C THR A 183 -8.28 1.01 4.76
N ARG A 184 -8.90 2.18 5.03
CA ARG A 184 -9.64 2.42 6.29
C ARG A 184 -10.85 1.49 6.40
N GLU A 185 -11.62 1.34 5.32
CA GLU A 185 -12.77 0.44 5.27
C GLU A 185 -12.32 -1.03 5.45
N THR A 186 -11.18 -1.41 4.86
CA THR A 186 -10.59 -2.75 5.04
C THR A 186 -10.18 -2.98 6.51
N MET A 187 -9.58 -1.97 7.17
CA MET A 187 -9.27 -2.05 8.61
C MET A 187 -10.53 -2.30 9.43
N MET A 188 -11.63 -1.58 9.16
CA MET A 188 -12.91 -1.77 9.84
C MET A 188 -13.42 -3.21 9.70
N LEU A 189 -13.33 -3.77 8.49
CA LEU A 189 -13.73 -5.17 8.24
C LEU A 189 -12.86 -6.16 9.02
N CYS A 190 -11.53 -5.93 9.07
CA CYS A 190 -10.62 -6.77 9.83
C CYS A 190 -10.91 -6.69 11.33
N GLU A 191 -11.15 -5.49 11.87
CA GLU A 191 -11.53 -5.30 13.28
C GLU A 191 -12.83 -6.04 13.61
N ALA A 192 -13.86 -5.91 12.79
CA ALA A 192 -15.14 -6.60 12.96
C ALA A 192 -14.97 -8.12 12.88
N ALA A 193 -14.01 -8.61 12.09
CA ALA A 193 -13.68 -10.04 12.00
C ALA A 193 -12.85 -10.54 13.20
N GLY A 194 -12.54 -9.64 14.17
CA GLY A 194 -11.86 -10.00 15.41
C GLY A 194 -10.33 -9.96 15.34
N TYR A 195 -9.75 -9.26 14.35
CA TYR A 195 -8.30 -9.00 14.32
C TYR A 195 -8.01 -7.84 15.28
N ASP A 196 -7.23 -8.11 16.31
CA ASP A 196 -6.92 -7.15 17.36
C ASP A 196 -5.62 -6.37 17.12
N ILE A 197 -4.78 -6.84 16.19
CA ILE A 197 -3.60 -6.10 15.71
C ILE A 197 -3.72 -5.93 14.20
N ILE A 198 -3.55 -4.69 13.73
CA ILE A 198 -3.55 -4.40 12.29
C ILE A 198 -2.21 -3.74 11.94
N LEU A 199 -1.40 -4.42 11.13
CA LEU A 199 -0.14 -3.92 10.60
C LEU A 199 -0.41 -3.29 9.23
N VAL A 200 -0.03 -2.03 9.07
CA VAL A 200 -0.21 -1.29 7.80
C VAL A 200 1.17 -0.97 7.24
N GLU A 201 1.55 -1.69 6.17
CA GLU A 201 2.85 -1.53 5.52
C GLU A 201 2.77 -0.47 4.42
N THR A 202 3.71 0.51 4.43
CA THR A 202 3.91 1.40 3.27
C THR A 202 4.83 0.73 2.26
N VAL A 203 4.53 0.89 0.98
CA VAL A 203 5.40 0.42 -0.11
C VAL A 203 6.28 1.58 -0.59
N GLY A 204 7.55 1.55 -0.16
CA GLY A 204 8.53 2.54 -0.56
C GLY A 204 8.50 3.85 0.23
N VAL A 205 9.22 4.84 -0.25
CA VAL A 205 9.31 6.19 0.30
C VAL A 205 8.55 7.18 -0.60
N GLY A 206 7.75 8.04 0.02
CA GLY A 206 6.95 9.02 -0.71
C GLY A 206 5.90 9.65 0.19
N GLN A 207 4.78 10.06 -0.36
CA GLN A 207 3.69 10.69 0.39
C GLN A 207 2.80 9.69 1.16
N SER A 208 3.02 8.39 0.97
CA SER A 208 2.24 7.34 1.64
C SER A 208 2.42 7.32 3.17
N GLU A 209 3.56 7.82 3.66
CA GLU A 209 3.85 7.86 5.10
C GLU A 209 2.87 8.76 5.86
N PHE A 210 2.60 9.96 5.34
CA PHE A 210 1.63 10.89 5.93
C PHE A 210 0.23 10.27 5.99
N VAL A 211 -0.11 9.56 4.93
CA VAL A 211 -1.40 8.88 4.77
C VAL A 211 -1.55 7.79 5.83
N VAL A 212 -0.56 6.91 5.92
CA VAL A 212 -0.57 5.80 6.89
C VAL A 212 -0.54 6.36 8.31
N ARG A 213 0.27 7.41 8.58
CA ARG A 213 0.27 8.09 9.89
C ARG A 213 -1.13 8.56 10.28
N GLY A 214 -1.91 9.04 9.30
CA GLY A 214 -3.29 9.52 9.52
C GLY A 214 -4.31 8.42 9.81
N MET A 215 -3.93 7.13 9.80
CA MET A 215 -4.88 6.04 10.02
C MET A 215 -4.43 5.01 11.06
N VAL A 216 -3.23 5.17 11.64
CA VAL A 216 -2.66 4.23 12.61
C VAL A 216 -2.50 4.88 14.00
N ASP A 217 -2.42 4.06 15.04
CA ASP A 217 -2.23 4.50 16.42
C ASP A 217 -0.74 4.71 16.72
N PHE A 218 0.09 3.77 16.26
CA PHE A 218 1.54 3.76 16.43
C PHE A 218 2.21 3.70 15.06
N PHE A 219 3.24 4.51 14.84
CA PHE A 219 3.93 4.56 13.54
C PHE A 219 5.43 4.31 13.73
N LEU A 220 5.92 3.26 13.09
CA LEU A 220 7.28 2.72 13.25
C LEU A 220 8.06 2.89 11.95
N LEU A 221 9.28 3.44 12.06
CA LEU A 221 10.23 3.55 10.95
C LEU A 221 11.30 2.45 11.08
N LEU A 222 11.39 1.60 10.06
CA LEU A 222 12.50 0.66 9.91
C LEU A 222 13.66 1.35 9.20
N ALA A 223 14.82 1.38 9.87
CA ALA A 223 16.04 1.97 9.38
C ALA A 223 17.13 0.89 9.24
N LEU A 224 18.23 1.24 8.56
CA LEU A 224 19.42 0.40 8.40
C LEU A 224 20.61 1.06 9.09
N THR A 225 21.69 0.31 9.25
CA THR A 225 23.00 0.82 9.66
C THR A 225 23.61 1.65 8.53
N GLY A 226 24.54 2.52 8.85
CA GLY A 226 25.14 3.45 7.88
C GLY A 226 24.38 4.77 7.79
N ALA A 227 23.74 5.14 8.89
CA ALA A 227 22.81 6.27 8.99
C ALA A 227 23.42 7.65 8.65
N GLY A 228 24.73 7.81 8.64
CA GLY A 228 25.35 9.11 8.35
C GLY A 228 24.88 9.72 7.03
N ASP A 229 24.94 8.95 5.96
CA ASP A 229 24.49 9.38 4.63
C ASP A 229 22.94 9.29 4.51
N GLU A 230 22.34 8.26 5.12
CA GLU A 230 20.87 8.08 5.10
C GLU A 230 20.14 9.11 5.97
N LEU A 231 20.71 9.54 7.10
CA LEU A 231 20.15 10.60 7.94
C LEU A 231 20.05 11.93 7.17
N GLN A 232 21.05 12.21 6.33
CA GLN A 232 21.03 13.40 5.48
C GLN A 232 20.06 13.26 4.30
N GLY A 233 19.92 12.05 3.74
CA GLY A 233 19.00 11.73 2.65
C GLY A 233 17.57 11.45 3.10
N MET A 234 17.40 11.00 4.34
CA MET A 234 16.07 10.72 4.89
C MET A 234 15.38 12.05 5.21
N LYS A 235 14.26 12.28 4.56
CA LYS A 235 13.49 13.51 4.76
C LYS A 235 13.20 13.70 6.26
N ARG A 236 13.71 14.77 6.85
CA ARG A 236 13.46 15.16 8.25
C ARG A 236 12.00 14.99 8.65
N GLY A 237 11.09 15.25 7.70
CA GLY A 237 9.66 15.15 7.91
C GLY A 237 9.18 13.76 8.35
N ILE A 238 9.84 12.65 7.93
CA ILE A 238 9.37 11.33 8.35
C ILE A 238 9.70 11.07 9.83
N MET A 239 10.85 11.58 10.30
CA MET A 239 11.26 11.39 11.69
C MET A 239 10.37 12.17 12.68
N GLU A 240 9.71 13.24 12.21
CA GLU A 240 8.73 14.00 13.00
C GLU A 240 7.36 13.32 13.05
N LEU A 241 7.14 12.24 12.29
CA LEU A 241 5.87 11.52 12.22
C LEU A 241 5.86 10.24 13.06
N VAL A 242 7.05 9.66 13.36
CA VAL A 242 7.15 8.31 13.91
C VAL A 242 7.18 8.30 15.43
N ASP A 243 6.62 7.25 16.01
CA ASP A 243 6.59 7.00 17.45
C ASP A 243 7.78 6.15 17.91
N ALA A 244 8.42 5.43 16.98
CA ALA A 244 9.67 4.67 17.22
C ALA A 244 10.46 4.52 15.91
N ILE A 245 11.79 4.40 16.06
CA ILE A 245 12.71 4.01 14.98
C ILE A 245 13.30 2.66 15.37
N VAL A 246 13.35 1.72 14.42
CA VAL A 246 13.93 0.39 14.63
C VAL A 246 15.03 0.16 13.60
N ILE A 247 16.26 0.09 14.06
CA ILE A 247 17.42 -0.26 13.23
C ILE A 247 17.42 -1.78 13.08
N ASN A 248 17.04 -2.23 11.89
CA ASN A 248 16.92 -3.65 11.56
C ASN A 248 18.26 -4.22 11.08
N LYS A 249 18.32 -5.54 10.94
CA LYS A 249 19.51 -6.31 10.56
C LYS A 249 20.66 -6.14 11.57
N ALA A 250 20.30 -6.04 12.87
CA ALA A 250 21.24 -5.90 13.96
C ALA A 250 21.76 -7.28 14.41
N ASP A 251 22.39 -8.01 13.47
CA ASP A 251 22.92 -9.35 13.69
C ASP A 251 24.34 -9.49 13.14
N GLY A 252 25.03 -10.55 13.53
CA GLY A 252 26.40 -10.83 13.08
C GLY A 252 27.33 -9.62 13.27
N ASP A 253 28.13 -9.37 12.26
CA ASP A 253 29.10 -8.26 12.23
C ASP A 253 28.44 -6.88 12.18
N ASN A 254 27.13 -6.82 11.90
CA ASN A 254 26.39 -5.56 11.82
C ASN A 254 25.90 -5.07 13.19
N LYS A 255 25.99 -5.89 14.23
CA LYS A 255 25.43 -5.61 15.57
C LYS A 255 26.00 -4.33 16.19
N GLU A 256 27.32 -4.14 16.12
CA GLU A 256 27.96 -2.94 16.66
C GLU A 256 27.64 -1.67 15.85
N LYS A 257 27.53 -1.80 14.52
CA LYS A 257 27.09 -0.70 13.64
C LYS A 257 25.66 -0.29 13.96
N ALA A 258 24.79 -1.27 14.23
CA ALA A 258 23.39 -1.01 14.61
C ALA A 258 23.29 -0.26 15.94
N ARG A 259 24.12 -0.62 16.92
CA ARG A 259 24.21 0.09 18.21
C ARG A 259 24.72 1.53 18.06
N ALA A 260 25.72 1.73 17.19
CA ALA A 260 26.21 3.07 16.88
C ALA A 260 25.10 3.92 16.24
N ALA A 261 24.44 3.39 15.22
CA ALA A 261 23.31 4.06 14.56
C ALA A 261 22.18 4.38 15.57
N GLN A 262 21.86 3.46 16.47
CA GLN A 262 20.87 3.68 17.53
C GLN A 262 21.20 4.92 18.38
N LYS A 263 22.47 5.07 18.78
CA LYS A 263 22.93 6.23 19.57
C LYS A 263 22.78 7.52 18.76
N GLU A 264 23.19 7.51 17.48
CA GLU A 264 23.07 8.68 16.59
C GLU A 264 21.61 9.11 16.42
N TYR A 265 20.70 8.15 16.12
CA TYR A 265 19.27 8.43 16.01
C TYR A 265 18.72 9.01 17.32
N ASN A 266 19.08 8.46 18.48
CA ASN A 266 18.61 8.95 19.78
C ASN A 266 19.12 10.38 20.06
N GLN A 267 20.37 10.70 19.70
CA GLN A 267 20.89 12.07 19.79
C GLN A 267 20.09 13.03 18.91
N PHE A 268 19.81 12.64 17.66
CA PHE A 268 19.06 13.45 16.71
C PHE A 268 17.61 13.66 17.20
N LEU A 269 16.95 12.60 17.65
CA LEU A 269 15.55 12.64 18.13
C LEU A 269 15.38 13.59 19.33
N HIS A 270 16.42 13.82 20.11
CA HIS A 270 16.38 14.74 21.25
C HIS A 270 16.06 16.18 20.81
N TYR A 271 16.41 16.56 19.58
CA TYR A 271 16.18 17.90 19.03
C TYR A 271 14.84 18.05 18.29
N LEU A 272 14.10 16.95 18.10
CA LEU A 272 12.82 16.97 17.41
C LEU A 272 11.66 17.05 18.40
N ARG A 273 10.55 17.64 17.96
CA ARG A 273 9.29 17.55 18.70
C ARG A 273 8.74 16.13 18.58
N PRO A 274 8.32 15.51 19.68
CA PRO A 274 7.67 14.20 19.61
C PRO A 274 6.42 14.22 18.71
N ALA A 275 6.25 13.19 17.92
CA ALA A 275 5.07 12.97 17.07
C ALA A 275 3.77 12.84 17.88
N THR A 276 3.90 12.39 19.12
CA THR A 276 2.76 12.10 20.02
C THR A 276 2.97 12.85 21.33
N PRO A 277 2.01 13.69 21.75
CA PRO A 277 2.10 14.37 23.06
C PRO A 277 2.27 13.36 24.22
N GLY A 278 3.23 13.64 25.10
CA GLY A 278 3.50 12.78 26.25
C GLY A 278 4.27 11.49 25.95
N TRP A 279 4.71 11.30 24.72
CA TRP A 279 5.52 10.15 24.29
C TRP A 279 6.86 10.62 23.75
N GLN A 280 7.95 9.98 24.16
CA GLN A 280 9.28 10.27 23.65
C GLN A 280 9.67 9.21 22.60
N THR A 281 9.82 9.62 21.35
CA THR A 281 10.30 8.76 20.28
C THR A 281 11.76 8.34 20.59
N LYS A 282 12.03 7.04 20.47
CA LYS A 282 13.37 6.46 20.67
C LYS A 282 13.70 5.50 19.54
N ALA A 283 15.01 5.27 19.36
CA ALA A 283 15.54 4.29 18.44
C ALA A 283 15.87 2.99 19.19
N TYR A 284 15.56 1.87 18.57
CA TYR A 284 15.78 0.51 19.05
C TYR A 284 16.53 -0.29 17.98
N THR A 285 17.09 -1.44 18.34
CA THR A 285 17.71 -2.36 17.40
C THR A 285 16.95 -3.67 17.33
N CYS A 286 16.89 -4.29 16.17
CA CYS A 286 16.36 -5.65 16.04
C CYS A 286 17.04 -6.42 14.91
N SER A 287 16.98 -7.75 15.00
CA SER A 287 17.20 -8.63 13.86
C SER A 287 15.89 -9.35 13.55
N ALA A 288 15.21 -8.89 12.54
CA ALA A 288 13.97 -9.54 12.10
C ALA A 288 14.23 -10.97 11.61
N LEU A 289 15.44 -11.22 11.07
CA LEU A 289 15.85 -12.54 10.60
C LEU A 289 16.00 -13.55 11.74
N LEU A 290 16.59 -13.13 12.88
CA LEU A 290 16.85 -13.99 14.03
C LEU A 290 15.76 -13.89 15.12
N GLY A 291 14.81 -12.95 14.98
CA GLY A 291 13.79 -12.68 16.00
C GLY A 291 14.30 -11.88 17.21
N GLU A 292 15.55 -11.43 17.20
CA GLU A 292 16.14 -10.67 18.31
C GLU A 292 15.53 -9.26 18.37
N GLY A 293 15.11 -8.84 19.58
CA GLY A 293 14.55 -7.49 19.81
C GLY A 293 13.07 -7.36 19.43
N ILE A 294 12.44 -8.37 18.83
CA ILE A 294 11.03 -8.32 18.40
C ILE A 294 10.11 -8.16 19.63
N ALA A 295 10.35 -8.92 20.68
CA ALA A 295 9.56 -8.83 21.93
C ALA A 295 9.72 -7.46 22.59
N ASP A 296 10.93 -6.88 22.56
CA ASP A 296 11.18 -5.54 23.14
C ASP A 296 10.39 -4.48 22.39
N ILE A 297 10.30 -4.56 21.05
CA ILE A 297 9.50 -3.64 20.24
C ILE A 297 8.02 -3.75 20.62
N TRP A 298 7.53 -4.97 20.84
CA TRP A 298 6.14 -5.16 21.29
C TRP A 298 5.90 -4.49 22.65
N GLN A 299 6.80 -4.65 23.62
CA GLN A 299 6.71 -3.98 24.93
C GLN A 299 6.68 -2.45 24.78
N VAL A 300 7.44 -1.89 23.85
CA VAL A 300 7.42 -0.45 23.56
C VAL A 300 6.02 -0.03 23.06
N ILE A 301 5.42 -0.80 22.16
CA ILE A 301 4.09 -0.53 21.61
C ILE A 301 3.02 -0.65 22.72
N GLU A 302 3.08 -1.68 23.55
CA GLU A 302 2.16 -1.84 24.68
C GLU A 302 2.26 -0.66 25.66
N THR A 303 3.48 -0.24 25.97
CA THR A 303 3.74 0.91 26.86
C THR A 303 3.17 2.19 26.23
N PHE A 304 3.39 2.40 24.93
CA PHE A 304 2.81 3.52 24.20
C PHE A 304 1.28 3.53 24.29
N VAL A 305 0.64 2.41 24.01
CA VAL A 305 -0.83 2.28 24.03
C VAL A 305 -1.36 2.57 25.45
N LYS A 306 -0.74 2.00 26.47
CA LYS A 306 -1.10 2.21 27.86
C LYS A 306 -0.98 3.70 28.24
N THR A 307 0.17 4.31 27.97
CA THR A 307 0.46 5.72 28.30
C THR A 307 -0.52 6.67 27.58
N THR A 308 -0.71 6.47 26.27
CA THR A 308 -1.56 7.36 25.48
C THR A 308 -3.05 7.17 25.76
N LYS A 309 -3.50 5.98 26.15
CA LYS A 309 -4.87 5.74 26.62
C LYS A 309 -5.09 6.43 27.96
N GLN A 310 -4.15 6.31 28.90
CA GLN A 310 -4.24 6.97 30.22
C GLN A 310 -4.32 8.49 30.12
N SER A 311 -3.59 9.08 29.18
CA SER A 311 -3.60 10.53 28.95
C SER A 311 -4.73 11.03 28.04
N GLY A 312 -5.51 10.12 27.42
CA GLY A 312 -6.56 10.47 26.46
C GLY A 312 -6.07 10.75 25.04
N VAL A 313 -4.76 10.86 24.83
CA VAL A 313 -4.15 11.17 23.53
C VAL A 313 -4.50 10.12 22.46
N PHE A 314 -4.62 8.86 22.85
CA PHE A 314 -5.00 7.75 21.94
C PHE A 314 -6.37 7.99 21.31
N ASP A 315 -7.36 8.31 22.14
CA ASP A 315 -8.74 8.51 21.70
C ASP A 315 -8.90 9.83 20.94
N ASP A 316 -8.22 10.88 21.39
CA ASP A 316 -8.18 12.18 20.70
C ASP A 316 -7.60 12.02 19.28
N ARG A 317 -6.51 11.26 19.14
CA ARG A 317 -5.93 10.95 17.83
C ARG A 317 -6.96 10.28 16.92
N ARG A 318 -7.64 9.24 17.39
CA ARG A 318 -8.65 8.53 16.59
C ARG A 318 -9.81 9.44 16.20
N ARG A 319 -10.28 10.30 17.10
CA ARG A 319 -11.33 11.29 16.78
C ARG A 319 -10.87 12.25 15.70
N GLN A 320 -9.64 12.75 15.80
CA GLN A 320 -9.08 13.65 14.79
C GLN A 320 -8.91 12.94 13.44
N GLN A 321 -8.40 11.71 13.43
CA GLN A 321 -8.26 10.91 12.21
C GLN A 321 -9.60 10.68 11.50
N GLN A 322 -10.67 10.44 12.24
CA GLN A 322 -12.02 10.28 11.67
C GLN A 322 -12.52 11.59 11.04
N LYS A 323 -12.31 12.71 11.74
CA LYS A 323 -12.67 14.04 11.24
C LYS A 323 -11.91 14.38 9.96
N ASP A 324 -10.58 14.18 9.97
CA ASP A 324 -9.73 14.45 8.81
C ASP A 324 -10.13 13.56 7.62
N TRP A 325 -10.46 12.30 7.89
CA TRP A 325 -10.94 11.37 6.85
C TRP A 325 -12.26 11.85 6.25
N MET A 326 -13.21 12.25 7.07
CA MET A 326 -14.49 12.81 6.59
C MET A 326 -14.25 14.01 5.67
N HIS A 327 -13.40 14.95 6.09
CA HIS A 327 -13.07 16.13 5.26
C HIS A 327 -12.39 15.74 3.93
N ALA A 328 -11.48 14.77 3.96
CA ALA A 328 -10.81 14.27 2.76
C ALA A 328 -11.83 13.64 1.79
N MET A 329 -12.77 12.86 2.30
CA MET A 329 -13.84 12.24 1.50
C MET A 329 -14.78 13.28 0.88
N ILE A 330 -15.14 14.32 1.65
CA ILE A 330 -15.97 15.43 1.14
C ILE A 330 -15.24 16.13 -0.02
N LYS A 331 -13.96 16.44 0.17
CA LYS A 331 -13.13 17.09 -0.85
C LYS A 331 -13.07 16.24 -2.13
N GLU A 332 -12.76 14.93 -1.99
CA GLU A 332 -12.69 13.98 -3.11
C GLU A 332 -14.04 13.89 -3.85
N TYR A 333 -15.13 13.84 -3.10
CA TYR A 333 -16.50 13.77 -3.67
C TYR A 333 -16.81 15.02 -4.49
N VAL A 334 -16.57 16.20 -3.91
CA VAL A 334 -16.83 17.48 -4.57
C VAL A 334 -15.97 17.62 -5.82
N GLU A 335 -14.68 17.32 -5.71
CA GLU A 335 -13.72 17.35 -6.83
C GLU A 335 -14.17 16.41 -7.96
N THR A 336 -14.49 15.16 -7.62
CA THR A 336 -14.94 14.15 -8.60
C THR A 336 -16.22 14.62 -9.29
N ARG A 337 -17.17 15.13 -8.52
CA ARG A 337 -18.46 15.60 -9.04
C ARG A 337 -18.29 16.80 -9.98
N PHE A 338 -17.42 17.74 -9.59
CA PHE A 338 -17.12 18.93 -10.38
C PHE A 338 -16.51 18.54 -11.74
N PHE A 339 -15.47 17.69 -11.75
CA PHE A 339 -14.81 17.30 -13.00
C PHE A 339 -15.63 16.30 -13.83
N ALA A 340 -16.63 15.64 -13.24
CA ALA A 340 -17.56 14.78 -13.97
C ALA A 340 -18.67 15.55 -14.68
N ASP A 341 -18.91 16.80 -14.30
CA ASP A 341 -20.01 17.62 -14.82
C ASP A 341 -19.84 17.86 -16.32
N PRO A 342 -20.92 17.74 -17.12
CA PRO A 342 -20.85 17.96 -18.58
C PRO A 342 -20.36 19.34 -19.00
N ILE A 343 -20.78 20.40 -18.29
CA ILE A 343 -20.38 21.80 -18.60
C ILE A 343 -18.89 21.97 -18.34
N VAL A 344 -18.39 21.43 -17.23
CA VAL A 344 -16.96 21.46 -16.88
C VAL A 344 -16.15 20.72 -17.95
N LYS A 345 -16.55 19.49 -18.29
CA LYS A 345 -15.88 18.67 -19.33
C LYS A 345 -15.81 19.38 -20.68
N GLU A 346 -16.89 20.06 -21.05
CA GLU A 346 -16.96 20.79 -22.33
C GLU A 346 -16.03 22.02 -22.35
N LYS A 347 -16.04 22.81 -21.26
CA LYS A 347 -15.32 24.09 -21.22
C LYS A 347 -13.86 23.98 -20.86
N LEU A 348 -13.48 23.00 -20.03
CA LEU A 348 -12.14 22.87 -19.46
C LEU A 348 -11.03 22.86 -20.53
N PRO A 349 -11.10 22.07 -21.63
CA PRO A 349 -10.01 22.05 -22.62
C PRO A 349 -9.76 23.39 -23.30
N ALA A 350 -10.81 24.17 -23.59
CA ALA A 350 -10.69 25.48 -24.22
C ALA A 350 -10.03 26.49 -23.26
N LEU A 351 -10.40 26.44 -21.98
CA LEU A 351 -9.80 27.28 -20.93
C LEU A 351 -8.33 26.93 -20.69
N GLU A 352 -8.00 25.62 -20.65
CA GLU A 352 -6.61 25.16 -20.55
C GLU A 352 -5.75 25.69 -21.71
N ASN A 353 -6.23 25.60 -22.94
CA ASN A 353 -5.55 26.13 -24.12
C ASN A 353 -5.34 27.63 -24.03
N SER A 354 -6.34 28.39 -23.54
CA SER A 354 -6.25 29.82 -23.35
C SER A 354 -5.19 30.21 -22.31
N VAL A 355 -5.08 29.43 -21.24
CA VAL A 355 -4.06 29.62 -20.20
C VAL A 355 -2.66 29.27 -20.74
N ILE A 356 -2.52 28.17 -21.44
CA ILE A 356 -1.24 27.68 -22.01
C ILE A 356 -0.70 28.71 -23.05
N SER A 357 -1.59 29.27 -23.88
CA SER A 357 -1.21 30.26 -24.88
C SER A 357 -0.95 31.66 -24.28
N GLY A 358 -1.21 31.85 -23.00
CA GLY A 358 -1.05 33.16 -22.33
C GLY A 358 -2.15 34.17 -22.67
N SER A 359 -3.21 33.73 -23.36
CA SER A 359 -4.31 34.66 -23.74
C SER A 359 -5.30 34.93 -22.59
N LYS A 360 -5.24 34.10 -21.50
CA LYS A 360 -6.09 34.27 -20.31
C LYS A 360 -5.32 33.95 -19.03
N PRO A 361 -5.40 34.81 -18.00
CA PRO A 361 -4.82 34.48 -16.68
C PRO A 361 -5.48 33.22 -16.05
N VAL A 362 -4.70 32.42 -15.34
CA VAL A 362 -5.17 31.21 -14.65
C VAL A 362 -6.39 31.51 -13.77
N THR A 363 -6.31 32.58 -12.96
CA THR A 363 -7.38 32.95 -12.02
C THR A 363 -8.69 33.29 -12.74
N ALA A 364 -8.61 33.94 -13.91
CA ALA A 364 -9.78 34.28 -14.72
C ALA A 364 -10.42 33.03 -15.34
N ALA A 365 -9.58 32.08 -15.82
CA ALA A 365 -10.06 30.81 -16.36
C ALA A 365 -10.76 29.96 -15.29
N VAL A 366 -10.18 29.87 -14.10
CA VAL A 366 -10.77 29.14 -12.95
C VAL A 366 -12.12 29.74 -12.57
N ARG A 367 -12.18 31.09 -12.45
CA ARG A 367 -13.44 31.77 -12.11
C ARG A 367 -14.53 31.51 -13.16
N GLU A 368 -14.21 31.62 -14.43
CA GLU A 368 -15.16 31.37 -15.53
C GLU A 368 -15.70 29.95 -15.50
N LEU A 369 -14.83 28.97 -15.21
CA LEU A 369 -15.22 27.57 -15.12
C LEU A 369 -16.18 27.35 -13.94
N ILE A 370 -15.87 27.92 -12.77
CA ILE A 370 -16.72 27.82 -11.56
C ILE A 370 -18.08 28.48 -11.80
N GLU A 371 -18.11 29.69 -12.36
CA GLU A 371 -19.35 30.41 -12.68
C GLU A 371 -20.22 29.62 -13.68
N ALA A 372 -19.60 28.95 -14.66
CA ALA A 372 -20.32 28.13 -15.62
C ALA A 372 -20.98 26.91 -14.93
N TYR A 373 -20.23 26.27 -14.05
CA TYR A 373 -20.70 25.13 -13.24
C TYR A 373 -21.89 25.55 -12.34
N GLU A 374 -21.75 26.66 -11.61
CA GLU A 374 -22.79 27.19 -10.71
C GLU A 374 -24.10 27.52 -11.45
N ARG A 375 -23.99 28.13 -12.64
CA ARG A 375 -25.17 28.42 -13.49
C ARG A 375 -25.86 27.15 -13.96
N GLY A 376 -25.10 26.10 -14.25
CA GLY A 376 -25.64 24.79 -14.63
C GLY A 376 -26.44 24.13 -13.51
N ILE A 377 -25.95 24.22 -12.28
CA ILE A 377 -26.65 23.69 -11.10
C ILE A 377 -27.90 24.53 -10.80
N GLY A 378 -27.80 25.86 -10.85
CA GLY A 378 -28.93 26.78 -10.58
C GLY A 378 -30.10 26.63 -11.54
N GLY A 379 -29.89 26.13 -12.74
CA GLY A 379 -30.93 25.85 -13.72
C GLY A 379 -31.64 24.51 -13.53
N GLN A 380 -31.21 23.67 -12.56
CA GLN A 380 -31.81 22.36 -12.27
C GLN A 380 -32.65 22.35 -10.98
N ILE A 381 -32.75 23.51 -10.27
CA ILE A 381 -33.63 23.71 -9.11
C ILE A 381 -34.84 24.51 -9.56
#